data_aad62e5dd19202c83e2918843fd8ce4c
#
_entry.id   aad62e5dd19202c83e2918843fd8ce4c
#
_cell.length_a   1.000
_cell.length_b   1.000
_cell.length_c   1.000
_cell.angle_alpha   90.00
_cell.angle_beta   90.00
_cell.angle_gamma   90.00
#
_symmetry.space_group_name_H-M   'P 1'
#
loop_
_entity.id
_entity.type
_entity.pdbx_description
1 polymer ?
#
loop_
_entity_poly.entity_id
_entity_poly.type
_entity_poly.pdbx_seq_one_letter_code
_entity_poly.pdbx_strand_id
1 'polypeptide(L)'
;VRKTFFIRLLSNFMLVSIVPIVLLGVFTMLISVRISMNNLNNQVVAGVVTTTGNVSRVLEDLTARLQLFTQDPVLLRMFSEEFLDIETHKQELYRRMYLLPAGSTSSYEIHSVSSDGSKIISTSVLPVLYNPATFSDWGLLRQLSISHEPVVYPNRYRNQGGKLIALSIGSAVRDPLTGRIVGFVIIDIPEATLFSIMDLESLGIPVSHAIITNQQYLIFDNLGFGKKTPFLSADYRMLLSREPLQGFLQQVENNRYMMAVASLDTYDMLLVSGMPIGVVLENNAYIMIVTTILAFVALLLCFLVSSLVARSISHPVSEIVGVMKKVETGNMQARVFVGGQDEMHLLGEGLNKMIENLDRLFAENLEKQDRLRIAEIRQLQAQINPHFLYNTLDSINYLSKLGMNTQINQVVAHLGTLLKNNIHTGGDIETVDTALMVIQSYLGIQQIIYPERFSYSLEVSDEVRSCLIPKLIIQPIVENAIIHGMGTVSRHCIIHIKGGIQGGQCHLEVCDDGGGMDGSLQSGSKNSIGLQNIRHRLRLYYGDRQSLHISSAKNHGTCVEIVFPYVDTMEYFAKQRTKGNCS
;
A
#
# COMPACT_ATOMS: atom_id res chain seq x y z
N VAL A 1 -12.19 -15.78 3.57
CA VAL A 1 -11.00 -15.46 2.74
C VAL A 1 -11.40 -14.68 1.48
N ARG A 2 -12.44 -15.13 0.75
CA ARG A 2 -12.86 -14.53 -0.53
C ARG A 2 -13.27 -13.06 -0.42
N LYS A 3 -14.08 -12.69 0.60
CA LYS A 3 -14.51 -11.29 0.82
C LYS A 3 -13.36 -10.38 1.25
N THR A 4 -12.44 -10.89 2.07
CA THR A 4 -11.31 -10.09 2.59
C THR A 4 -10.26 -9.78 1.53
N PHE A 5 -9.93 -10.72 0.66
CA PHE A 5 -8.95 -10.51 -0.42
C PHE A 5 -9.47 -9.54 -1.48
N PHE A 6 -10.69 -9.76 -1.97
CA PHE A 6 -11.35 -8.86 -2.91
C PHE A 6 -11.44 -7.42 -2.39
N ILE A 7 -11.90 -7.24 -1.13
CA ILE A 7 -12.04 -5.90 -0.52
C ILE A 7 -10.68 -5.22 -0.38
N ARG A 8 -9.64 -5.93 0.04
CA ARG A 8 -8.28 -5.37 0.13
C ARG A 8 -7.74 -4.94 -1.22
N LEU A 9 -7.91 -5.78 -2.24
CA LEU A 9 -7.45 -5.46 -3.60
C LEU A 9 -8.19 -4.23 -4.15
N LEU A 10 -9.51 -4.21 -4.02
CA LEU A 10 -10.36 -3.09 -4.42
C LEU A 10 -9.97 -1.81 -3.68
N SER A 11 -9.80 -1.86 -2.35
CA SER A 11 -9.42 -0.69 -1.55
C SER A 11 -8.05 -0.13 -1.94
N ASN A 12 -7.08 -0.99 -2.22
CA ASN A 12 -5.76 -0.56 -2.65
C ASN A 12 -5.80 0.11 -4.03
N PHE A 13 -6.51 -0.47 -5.00
CA PHE A 13 -6.69 0.14 -6.31
C PHE A 13 -7.44 1.47 -6.23
N MET A 14 -8.49 1.54 -5.41
CA MET A 14 -9.22 2.79 -5.19
C MET A 14 -8.32 3.86 -4.55
N LEU A 15 -7.53 3.52 -3.55
CA LEU A 15 -6.64 4.47 -2.88
C LEU A 15 -5.60 5.04 -3.86
N VAL A 16 -4.98 4.19 -4.68
CA VAL A 16 -4.01 4.61 -5.71
C VAL A 16 -4.66 5.50 -6.76
N SER A 17 -5.94 5.31 -7.08
CA SER A 17 -6.66 6.11 -8.07
C SER A 17 -7.23 7.41 -7.50
N ILE A 18 -7.78 7.40 -6.28
CA ILE A 18 -8.42 8.56 -5.66
C ILE A 18 -7.41 9.66 -5.34
N VAL A 19 -6.24 9.30 -4.80
CA VAL A 19 -5.23 10.28 -4.37
C VAL A 19 -4.78 11.19 -5.51
N PRO A 20 -4.38 10.71 -6.70
CA PRO A 20 -4.01 11.57 -7.82
C PRO A 20 -5.17 12.43 -8.32
N ILE A 21 -6.41 11.91 -8.36
CA ILE A 21 -7.57 12.66 -8.83
C ILE A 21 -7.87 13.83 -7.88
N VAL A 22 -7.85 13.60 -6.57
CA VAL A 22 -8.05 14.64 -5.56
C VAL A 22 -6.94 15.68 -5.61
N LEU A 23 -5.68 15.24 -5.69
CA LEU A 23 -4.54 16.16 -5.81
C LEU A 23 -4.63 17.02 -7.08
N LEU A 24 -4.99 16.41 -8.22
CA LEU A 24 -5.16 17.13 -9.47
C LEU A 24 -6.32 18.15 -9.38
N GLY A 25 -7.44 17.77 -8.76
CA GLY A 25 -8.58 18.66 -8.52
C GLY A 25 -8.22 19.85 -7.65
N VAL A 26 -7.53 19.63 -6.53
CA VAL A 26 -7.04 20.71 -5.66
C VAL A 26 -6.03 21.60 -6.39
N PHE A 27 -5.10 21.01 -7.12
CA PHE A 27 -4.07 21.75 -7.86
C PHE A 27 -4.67 22.61 -8.97
N THR A 28 -5.62 22.08 -9.77
CA THR A 28 -6.33 22.86 -10.79
C THR A 28 -7.13 24.00 -10.19
N MET A 29 -7.79 23.78 -9.05
CA MET A 29 -8.52 24.83 -8.33
C MET A 29 -7.58 25.95 -7.86
N LEU A 30 -6.46 25.61 -7.22
CA LEU A 30 -5.49 26.61 -6.75
C LEU A 30 -4.90 27.44 -7.92
N ILE A 31 -4.55 26.77 -9.01
CA ILE A 31 -4.05 27.45 -10.21
C ILE A 31 -5.12 28.35 -10.80
N SER A 32 -6.35 27.88 -10.95
CA SER A 32 -7.46 28.66 -11.51
C SER A 32 -7.72 29.93 -10.69
N VAL A 33 -7.79 29.81 -9.36
CA VAL A 33 -7.95 30.96 -8.48
C VAL A 33 -6.77 31.95 -8.63
N ARG A 34 -5.54 31.44 -8.67
CA ARG A 34 -4.34 32.28 -8.83
C ARG A 34 -4.32 33.03 -10.17
N ILE A 35 -4.64 32.35 -11.26
CA ILE A 35 -4.72 32.96 -12.58
C ILE A 35 -5.83 34.03 -12.59
N SER A 36 -7.01 33.73 -12.07
CA SER A 36 -8.11 34.66 -12.01
C SER A 36 -7.81 35.90 -11.14
N MET A 37 -7.14 35.71 -10.02
CA MET A 37 -6.68 36.83 -9.18
C MET A 37 -5.65 37.70 -9.90
N ASN A 38 -4.71 37.11 -10.63
CA ASN A 38 -3.75 37.87 -11.43
C ASN A 38 -4.44 38.63 -12.57
N ASN A 39 -5.40 38.00 -13.24
CA ASN A 39 -6.18 38.66 -14.29
C ASN A 39 -7.00 39.83 -13.72
N LEU A 40 -7.64 39.64 -12.56
CA LEU A 40 -8.36 40.69 -11.87
C LEU A 40 -7.44 41.85 -11.53
N ASN A 41 -6.27 41.58 -10.95
CA ASN A 41 -5.26 42.56 -10.67
C ASN A 41 -4.89 43.39 -11.92
N ASN A 42 -4.58 42.69 -13.02
CA ASN A 42 -4.20 43.35 -14.28
C ASN A 42 -5.35 44.19 -14.84
N GLN A 43 -6.59 43.71 -14.75
CA GLN A 43 -7.77 44.43 -15.21
C GLN A 43 -8.01 45.73 -14.36
N VAL A 44 -7.87 45.64 -13.04
CA VAL A 44 -8.05 46.80 -12.16
C VAL A 44 -6.95 47.83 -12.39
N VAL A 45 -5.69 47.38 -12.53
CA VAL A 45 -4.55 48.26 -12.84
C VAL A 45 -4.73 48.93 -14.21
N ALA A 46 -5.09 48.15 -15.22
CA ALA A 46 -5.38 48.70 -16.57
C ALA A 46 -6.57 49.66 -16.52
N GLY A 47 -7.61 49.33 -15.75
CA GLY A 47 -8.78 50.17 -15.57
C GLY A 47 -8.43 51.51 -14.93
N VAL A 48 -7.64 51.49 -13.82
CA VAL A 48 -7.25 52.77 -13.17
C VAL A 48 -6.39 53.65 -14.10
N VAL A 49 -5.48 53.06 -14.87
CA VAL A 49 -4.65 53.79 -15.83
C VAL A 49 -5.51 54.44 -16.92
N THR A 50 -6.41 53.65 -17.51
CA THR A 50 -7.29 54.16 -18.58
C THR A 50 -8.21 55.27 -18.08
N THR A 51 -8.85 55.04 -16.94
CA THR A 51 -9.74 56.04 -16.32
C THR A 51 -8.99 57.30 -15.95
N THR A 52 -7.80 57.19 -15.34
CA THR A 52 -6.94 58.34 -15.03
C THR A 52 -6.59 59.11 -16.29
N GLY A 53 -6.20 58.44 -17.36
CA GLY A 53 -5.89 59.07 -18.65
C GLY A 53 -7.10 59.76 -19.28
N ASN A 54 -8.30 59.20 -19.15
CA ASN A 54 -9.52 59.82 -19.67
C ASN A 54 -9.88 61.07 -18.86
N VAL A 55 -9.83 60.97 -17.50
CA VAL A 55 -10.12 62.10 -16.63
C VAL A 55 -9.11 63.23 -16.84
N SER A 56 -7.80 62.94 -16.87
CA SER A 56 -6.76 63.93 -17.15
C SER A 56 -6.99 64.64 -18.46
N ARG A 57 -7.21 63.87 -19.54
CA ARG A 57 -7.40 64.43 -20.89
C ARG A 57 -8.59 65.39 -20.93
N VAL A 58 -9.72 65.03 -20.29
CA VAL A 58 -10.92 65.88 -20.28
C VAL A 58 -10.66 67.14 -19.45
N LEU A 59 -10.01 67.02 -18.25
CA LEU A 59 -9.68 68.18 -17.42
C LEU A 59 -8.70 69.11 -18.16
N GLU A 60 -7.69 68.57 -18.80
CA GLU A 60 -6.71 69.34 -19.58
C GLU A 60 -7.38 70.08 -20.75
N ASP A 61 -8.25 69.39 -21.53
CA ASP A 61 -8.97 69.99 -22.63
C ASP A 61 -9.91 71.13 -22.18
N LEU A 62 -10.68 70.87 -21.11
CA LEU A 62 -11.57 71.89 -20.55
C LEU A 62 -10.77 73.08 -19.98
N THR A 63 -9.65 72.82 -19.30
CA THR A 63 -8.77 73.86 -18.75
C THR A 63 -8.17 74.72 -19.86
N ALA A 64 -7.66 74.11 -20.95
CA ALA A 64 -7.11 74.84 -22.08
C ALA A 64 -8.17 75.68 -22.79
N ARG A 65 -9.35 75.13 -23.01
CA ARG A 65 -10.46 75.83 -23.64
C ARG A 65 -10.97 76.97 -22.75
N LEU A 66 -11.05 76.77 -21.45
CA LEU A 66 -11.43 77.81 -20.51
C LEU A 66 -10.43 78.95 -20.53
N GLN A 67 -9.12 78.70 -20.55
CA GLN A 67 -8.07 79.68 -20.65
C GLN A 67 -8.19 80.52 -21.92
N LEU A 68 -8.47 79.87 -23.08
CA LEU A 68 -8.73 80.63 -24.32
C LEU A 68 -10.00 81.47 -24.25
N PHE A 69 -11.06 80.95 -23.63
CA PHE A 69 -12.33 81.70 -23.48
C PHE A 69 -12.22 82.90 -22.55
N THR A 70 -11.36 82.84 -21.51
CA THR A 70 -11.13 84.00 -20.64
C THR A 70 -10.45 85.20 -21.37
N GLN A 71 -9.85 84.93 -22.54
CA GLN A 71 -9.25 85.95 -23.39
C GLN A 71 -10.18 86.39 -24.54
N ASP A 72 -11.43 85.92 -24.56
CA ASP A 72 -12.40 86.23 -25.59
C ASP A 72 -12.74 87.73 -25.55
N PRO A 73 -12.60 88.49 -26.70
CA PRO A 73 -12.84 89.90 -26.73
C PRO A 73 -14.28 90.28 -26.41
N VAL A 74 -15.26 89.39 -26.65
CA VAL A 74 -16.67 89.70 -26.33
C VAL A 74 -16.90 89.60 -24.83
N LEU A 75 -16.30 88.58 -24.16
CA LEU A 75 -16.35 88.40 -22.73
C LEU A 75 -15.65 89.60 -21.99
N LEU A 76 -14.46 89.99 -22.43
CA LEU A 76 -13.68 91.09 -21.89
C LEU A 76 -14.43 92.39 -21.98
N ARG A 77 -15.00 92.72 -23.13
CA ARG A 77 -15.81 93.93 -23.31
C ARG A 77 -17.05 93.96 -22.40
N MET A 78 -17.72 92.81 -22.29
CA MET A 78 -18.89 92.67 -21.45
C MET A 78 -18.58 93.00 -20.00
N PHE A 79 -17.45 92.58 -19.48
CA PHE A 79 -17.07 92.79 -18.07
C PHE A 79 -16.41 94.12 -17.82
N SER A 80 -15.74 94.80 -18.77
CA SER A 80 -15.00 96.05 -18.64
C SER A 80 -15.76 97.32 -18.97
N GLU A 81 -16.82 97.28 -19.83
CA GLU A 81 -17.56 98.40 -20.31
C GLU A 81 -19.01 98.43 -19.79
N GLU A 82 -19.58 99.67 -19.65
CA GLU A 82 -21.02 99.85 -19.51
C GLU A 82 -21.71 99.64 -20.84
N PHE A 83 -22.15 98.40 -21.10
CA PHE A 83 -22.86 98.07 -22.33
C PHE A 83 -24.31 98.57 -22.28
N LEU A 84 -24.74 99.29 -23.33
CA LEU A 84 -26.11 99.75 -23.54
C LEU A 84 -27.00 98.62 -24.14
N ASP A 85 -26.45 97.57 -24.78
CA ASP A 85 -27.21 96.45 -25.39
C ASP A 85 -26.67 95.09 -24.92
N ILE A 86 -27.00 94.75 -23.66
CA ILE A 86 -26.58 93.50 -23.00
C ILE A 86 -27.18 92.25 -23.73
N GLU A 87 -28.39 92.34 -24.31
CA GLU A 87 -29.14 91.20 -24.73
C GLU A 87 -28.55 90.52 -26.04
N THR A 88 -28.08 91.37 -27.00
CA THR A 88 -27.48 90.86 -28.25
C THR A 88 -26.14 90.16 -27.99
N HIS A 89 -25.33 90.71 -27.10
CA HIS A 89 -24.04 90.12 -26.78
C HIS A 89 -24.18 88.91 -25.86
N LYS A 90 -25.20 88.80 -25.07
CA LYS A 90 -25.53 87.67 -24.23
C LYS A 90 -25.82 86.41 -25.03
N GLN A 91 -26.56 86.56 -26.11
CA GLN A 91 -26.84 85.41 -27.03
C GLN A 91 -25.56 84.87 -27.67
N GLU A 92 -24.66 85.76 -28.11
CA GLU A 92 -23.37 85.33 -28.67
C GLU A 92 -22.47 84.61 -27.65
N LEU A 93 -22.44 85.12 -26.42
CA LEU A 93 -21.70 84.50 -25.33
C LEU A 93 -22.29 83.17 -24.90
N TYR A 94 -23.63 83.01 -24.88
CA TYR A 94 -24.25 81.69 -24.68
C TYR A 94 -23.82 80.68 -25.73
N ARG A 95 -23.85 81.13 -27.00
CA ARG A 95 -23.39 80.26 -28.09
C ARG A 95 -21.94 79.82 -27.91
N ARG A 96 -21.04 80.72 -27.53
CA ARG A 96 -19.63 80.43 -27.24
C ARG A 96 -19.45 79.53 -26.01
N MET A 97 -20.21 79.81 -24.93
CA MET A 97 -20.21 78.98 -23.71
C MET A 97 -20.65 77.53 -24.04
N TYR A 98 -21.69 77.37 -24.84
CA TYR A 98 -22.13 76.04 -25.28
C TYR A 98 -21.12 75.31 -26.20
N LEU A 99 -20.21 76.05 -26.84
CA LEU A 99 -19.14 75.49 -27.65
C LEU A 99 -17.90 75.08 -26.81
N LEU A 100 -17.77 75.58 -25.58
CA LEU A 100 -16.64 75.22 -24.73
C LEU A 100 -16.51 73.70 -24.52
N PRO A 101 -17.54 72.96 -24.17
CA PRO A 101 -17.49 71.50 -24.08
C PRO A 101 -17.77 70.79 -25.41
N ALA A 102 -17.66 71.51 -26.55
CA ALA A 102 -18.01 70.95 -27.87
C ALA A 102 -17.24 69.64 -28.17
N GLY A 103 -18.00 68.60 -28.42
CA GLY A 103 -17.50 67.23 -28.68
C GLY A 103 -17.76 66.22 -27.54
N SER A 104 -18.22 66.65 -26.36
CA SER A 104 -18.67 65.73 -25.34
C SER A 104 -20.20 65.60 -25.31
N THR A 105 -20.68 64.38 -25.18
CA THR A 105 -22.10 64.07 -24.98
C THR A 105 -22.58 64.42 -23.58
N SER A 106 -21.70 65.00 -22.75
CA SER A 106 -21.88 65.24 -21.32
C SER A 106 -22.40 66.64 -21.07
N SER A 107 -23.30 66.85 -20.09
CA SER A 107 -23.83 68.14 -19.74
C SER A 107 -22.98 68.82 -18.68
N TYR A 108 -22.31 69.90 -19.03
CA TYR A 108 -21.61 70.79 -18.12
C TYR A 108 -22.46 71.98 -17.79
N GLU A 109 -22.23 72.63 -16.65
CA GLU A 109 -22.85 73.91 -16.30
C GLU A 109 -21.75 74.96 -16.32
N ILE A 110 -21.99 76.05 -17.07
CA ILE A 110 -20.98 77.13 -17.26
C ILE A 110 -21.53 78.43 -16.76
N HIS A 111 -20.74 79.06 -15.95
CA HIS A 111 -21.07 80.32 -15.28
C HIS A 111 -20.01 81.38 -15.57
N SER A 112 -20.45 82.52 -15.99
CA SER A 112 -19.60 83.66 -16.23
C SER A 112 -20.17 84.83 -15.42
N VAL A 113 -19.35 85.43 -14.51
CA VAL A 113 -19.78 86.43 -13.56
C VAL A 113 -18.74 87.54 -13.51
N SER A 114 -19.19 88.85 -13.54
CA SER A 114 -18.29 89.97 -13.35
C SER A 114 -17.75 90.06 -11.94
N SER A 115 -16.62 90.72 -11.72
CA SER A 115 -15.95 90.87 -10.41
C SER A 115 -16.81 91.56 -9.34
N ASP A 116 -17.77 92.41 -9.73
CA ASP A 116 -18.75 93.03 -8.85
C ASP A 116 -20.04 92.20 -8.68
N GLY A 117 -20.21 91.11 -9.39
CA GLY A 117 -21.40 90.24 -9.42
C GLY A 117 -22.62 90.86 -10.11
N SER A 118 -22.50 91.97 -10.81
CA SER A 118 -23.62 92.72 -11.45
C SER A 118 -24.02 92.06 -12.78
N LYS A 119 -23.06 91.47 -13.53
CA LYS A 119 -23.27 90.89 -14.82
C LYS A 119 -23.08 89.37 -14.72
N ILE A 120 -24.12 88.62 -15.02
CA ILE A 120 -24.14 87.15 -14.92
C ILE A 120 -24.62 86.54 -16.23
N ILE A 121 -23.86 85.64 -16.77
CA ILE A 121 -24.28 84.73 -17.83
C ILE A 121 -24.02 83.29 -17.40
N SER A 122 -25.06 82.49 -17.38
CA SER A 122 -24.97 81.12 -16.85
C SER A 122 -25.87 80.20 -17.67
N THR A 123 -25.40 79.01 -17.96
CA THR A 123 -26.18 77.97 -18.61
C THR A 123 -27.17 77.27 -17.69
N SER A 124 -27.02 77.50 -16.38
CA SER A 124 -27.96 77.10 -15.35
C SER A 124 -28.09 78.22 -14.28
N VAL A 125 -28.77 77.96 -13.17
CA VAL A 125 -28.89 78.99 -12.09
C VAL A 125 -27.53 79.14 -11.41
N LEU A 126 -27.03 80.39 -11.34
CA LEU A 126 -25.75 80.68 -10.70
C LEU A 126 -25.78 80.22 -9.23
N PRO A 127 -24.88 79.39 -8.77
CA PRO A 127 -24.75 79.03 -7.37
C PRO A 127 -24.42 80.28 -6.51
N VAL A 128 -24.99 80.34 -5.31
CA VAL A 128 -24.74 81.41 -4.38
C VAL A 128 -23.24 81.58 -4.03
N LEU A 129 -22.52 80.44 -4.05
CA LEU A 129 -21.08 80.37 -3.81
C LEU A 129 -20.22 81.10 -4.84
N TYR A 130 -20.77 81.44 -5.99
CA TYR A 130 -20.07 82.12 -7.10
C TYR A 130 -20.39 83.60 -7.18
N ASN A 131 -21.05 84.13 -6.17
CA ASN A 131 -21.25 85.56 -6.07
C ASN A 131 -20.00 86.28 -5.50
N PRO A 132 -19.21 87.05 -6.32
CA PRO A 132 -17.97 87.64 -5.89
C PRO A 132 -18.16 88.72 -4.79
N ALA A 133 -19.33 89.41 -4.79
CA ALA A 133 -19.63 90.38 -3.78
C ALA A 133 -19.72 89.78 -2.34
N THR A 134 -20.02 88.48 -2.25
CA THR A 134 -20.22 87.85 -0.93
C THR A 134 -19.11 86.83 -0.62
N PHE A 135 -18.51 86.17 -1.65
CA PHE A 135 -17.62 85.05 -1.47
C PHE A 135 -16.25 85.21 -2.14
N SER A 136 -15.80 86.48 -2.45
CA SER A 136 -14.50 86.75 -3.08
C SER A 136 -13.31 86.12 -2.38
N ASP A 137 -13.37 86.10 -1.02
CA ASP A 137 -12.27 85.63 -0.19
C ASP A 137 -12.40 84.14 0.25
N TRP A 138 -13.32 83.40 -0.37
CA TRP A 138 -13.62 82.04 0.03
C TRP A 138 -13.67 81.08 -1.12
N GLY A 139 -13.29 79.81 -0.87
CA GLY A 139 -13.42 78.67 -1.78
C GLY A 139 -12.73 78.88 -3.12
N LEU A 140 -13.42 78.51 -4.21
CA LEU A 140 -12.93 78.59 -5.59
C LEU A 140 -12.58 80.06 -5.96
N LEU A 141 -13.43 81.07 -5.66
CA LEU A 141 -13.20 82.43 -6.10
C LEU A 141 -11.91 83.02 -5.51
N ARG A 142 -11.58 82.67 -4.25
CA ARG A 142 -10.30 83.05 -3.63
C ARG A 142 -9.12 82.47 -4.40
N GLN A 143 -9.19 81.19 -4.76
CA GLN A 143 -8.10 80.54 -5.52
C GLN A 143 -7.93 81.13 -6.91
N LEU A 144 -9.03 81.48 -7.58
CA LEU A 144 -9.01 82.09 -8.91
C LEU A 144 -8.43 83.55 -8.81
N SER A 145 -8.64 84.23 -7.70
CA SER A 145 -8.08 85.57 -7.52
C SER A 145 -6.56 85.56 -7.39
N ILE A 146 -5.99 84.53 -6.85
CA ILE A 146 -4.55 84.34 -6.65
C ILE A 146 -3.88 83.69 -7.88
N SER A 147 -4.55 82.79 -8.52
CA SER A 147 -3.97 82.03 -9.65
C SER A 147 -4.04 82.84 -10.96
N HIS A 148 -3.01 82.67 -11.78
CA HIS A 148 -2.99 83.18 -13.16
C HIS A 148 -3.46 82.12 -14.19
N GLU A 149 -3.50 80.85 -13.75
CA GLU A 149 -3.93 79.70 -14.57
C GLU A 149 -5.30 79.22 -14.10
N PRO A 150 -6.06 78.52 -14.95
CA PRO A 150 -7.27 77.87 -14.52
C PRO A 150 -7.06 76.95 -13.36
N VAL A 151 -7.97 76.86 -12.41
CA VAL A 151 -7.90 76.04 -11.22
C VAL A 151 -8.97 74.98 -11.28
N VAL A 152 -8.58 73.73 -11.07
CA VAL A 152 -9.50 72.61 -10.86
C VAL A 152 -9.74 72.48 -9.37
N TYR A 153 -10.98 72.71 -8.94
CA TYR A 153 -11.35 72.77 -7.53
C TYR A 153 -12.35 71.68 -7.14
N PRO A 154 -12.11 70.92 -6.07
CA PRO A 154 -13.07 69.96 -5.56
C PRO A 154 -14.26 70.67 -4.90
N ASN A 155 -15.36 70.77 -5.61
CA ASN A 155 -16.49 71.62 -5.19
C ASN A 155 -17.79 70.78 -5.16
N ARG A 156 -17.92 69.93 -4.12
CA ARG A 156 -19.08 69.06 -3.97
C ARG A 156 -20.27 69.76 -3.37
N TYR A 157 -21.22 70.18 -4.17
CA TYR A 157 -22.44 70.81 -3.73
C TYR A 157 -23.64 70.42 -4.59
N ARG A 158 -24.86 70.62 -4.10
CA ARG A 158 -26.07 70.46 -4.90
C ARG A 158 -26.50 71.81 -5.49
N ASN A 159 -26.68 71.85 -6.81
CA ASN A 159 -27.24 73.06 -7.42
C ASN A 159 -28.75 73.13 -7.19
N GLN A 160 -29.40 74.29 -7.55
CA GLN A 160 -30.84 74.52 -7.35
C GLN A 160 -31.72 73.52 -8.16
N GLY A 161 -31.21 72.92 -9.21
CA GLY A 161 -31.85 71.80 -9.98
C GLY A 161 -31.71 70.46 -9.32
N GLY A 162 -31.10 70.31 -8.12
CA GLY A 162 -30.90 69.10 -7.41
C GLY A 162 -29.73 68.24 -7.91
N LYS A 163 -29.02 68.62 -8.95
CA LYS A 163 -27.85 67.95 -9.47
C LYS A 163 -26.67 68.10 -8.50
N LEU A 164 -25.97 67.02 -8.25
CA LEU A 164 -24.74 67.05 -7.45
C LEU A 164 -23.58 67.42 -8.38
N ILE A 165 -22.92 68.54 -8.12
CA ILE A 165 -21.66 68.94 -8.73
C ILE A 165 -20.53 68.29 -7.97
N ALA A 166 -19.61 67.67 -8.69
CA ALA A 166 -18.47 66.98 -8.09
C ALA A 166 -17.18 67.80 -8.17
N LEU A 167 -16.99 68.52 -9.28
CA LEU A 167 -15.75 69.25 -9.55
C LEU A 167 -16.06 70.53 -10.30
N SER A 168 -15.30 71.58 -10.06
CA SER A 168 -15.42 72.85 -10.78
C SER A 168 -14.06 73.27 -11.35
N ILE A 169 -14.04 73.75 -12.59
CA ILE A 169 -12.87 74.32 -13.24
C ILE A 169 -13.14 75.84 -13.39
N GLY A 170 -12.32 76.67 -12.83
CA GLY A 170 -12.51 78.10 -12.91
C GLY A 170 -11.27 78.85 -13.42
N SER A 171 -11.49 80.01 -13.97
CA SER A 171 -10.42 80.96 -14.34
C SER A 171 -10.88 82.39 -14.14
N ALA A 172 -9.98 83.26 -13.66
CA ALA A 172 -10.22 84.68 -13.58
C ALA A 172 -10.06 85.33 -14.95
N VAL A 173 -10.99 86.13 -15.34
CA VAL A 173 -10.92 87.03 -16.51
C VAL A 173 -10.19 88.30 -16.11
N ARG A 174 -9.05 88.50 -16.77
CA ARG A 174 -8.21 89.69 -16.45
C ARG A 174 -8.19 90.65 -17.61
N ASP A 175 -8.31 91.93 -17.31
CA ASP A 175 -8.12 92.98 -18.30
C ASP A 175 -6.66 92.89 -18.84
N PRO A 176 -6.45 92.76 -20.13
CA PRO A 176 -5.12 92.61 -20.72
C PRO A 176 -4.24 93.87 -20.55
N LEU A 177 -4.85 95.07 -20.34
CA LEU A 177 -4.12 96.31 -20.20
C LEU A 177 -3.72 96.59 -18.77
N THR A 178 -4.62 96.30 -17.79
CA THR A 178 -4.42 96.69 -16.39
C THR A 178 -4.04 95.49 -15.52
N GLY A 179 -4.20 94.25 -15.99
CA GLY A 179 -4.02 93.06 -15.19
C GLY A 179 -5.07 92.83 -14.10
N ARG A 180 -6.07 93.74 -13.96
CA ARG A 180 -7.13 93.62 -12.94
C ARG A 180 -8.11 92.49 -13.30
N ILE A 181 -8.64 91.81 -12.29
CA ILE A 181 -9.70 90.80 -12.45
C ILE A 181 -11.01 91.58 -12.73
N VAL A 182 -11.58 91.32 -13.91
CA VAL A 182 -12.86 91.89 -14.32
C VAL A 182 -14.03 90.94 -14.17
N GLY A 183 -13.74 89.66 -13.97
CA GLY A 183 -14.74 88.58 -13.77
C GLY A 183 -14.15 87.23 -13.61
N PHE A 184 -15.02 86.22 -13.55
CA PHE A 184 -14.69 84.84 -13.40
C PHE A 184 -15.51 83.99 -14.36
N VAL A 185 -14.92 82.91 -14.90
CA VAL A 185 -15.63 81.85 -15.66
C VAL A 185 -15.41 80.56 -14.94
N ILE A 186 -16.48 79.81 -14.72
CA ILE A 186 -16.49 78.54 -13.98
C ILE A 186 -17.25 77.50 -14.78
N ILE A 187 -16.67 76.34 -14.93
CA ILE A 187 -17.29 75.15 -15.53
C ILE A 187 -17.51 74.12 -14.40
N ASP A 188 -18.77 73.87 -14.14
CA ASP A 188 -19.16 72.85 -13.17
C ASP A 188 -19.35 71.51 -13.84
N ILE A 189 -18.74 70.48 -13.23
CA ILE A 189 -18.80 69.09 -13.68
C ILE A 189 -19.73 68.33 -12.74
N PRO A 190 -20.95 68.00 -13.18
CA PRO A 190 -21.85 67.16 -12.41
C PRO A 190 -21.27 65.77 -12.15
N GLU A 191 -21.60 65.16 -11.01
CA GLU A 191 -21.16 63.81 -10.65
C GLU A 191 -21.54 62.78 -11.74
N ALA A 192 -22.74 62.89 -12.34
CA ALA A 192 -23.16 62.02 -13.42
C ALA A 192 -22.29 62.17 -14.67
N THR A 193 -21.84 63.41 -14.99
CA THR A 193 -20.90 63.68 -16.08
C THR A 193 -19.54 63.09 -15.82
N LEU A 194 -19.02 63.25 -14.58
CA LEU A 194 -17.75 62.68 -14.17
C LEU A 194 -17.82 61.17 -14.20
N PHE A 195 -18.94 60.57 -13.80
CA PHE A 195 -19.18 59.13 -13.92
C PHE A 195 -19.11 58.68 -15.38
N SER A 196 -19.76 59.36 -16.29
CA SER A 196 -19.75 58.99 -17.74
C SER A 196 -18.35 59.07 -18.37
N ILE A 197 -17.48 59.96 -17.87
CA ILE A 197 -16.07 60.06 -18.30
C ILE A 197 -15.25 58.87 -17.81
N MET A 198 -15.58 58.37 -16.59
CA MET A 198 -14.90 57.26 -15.95
C MET A 198 -15.48 55.88 -16.31
N ASP A 199 -16.73 55.88 -16.83
CA ASP A 199 -17.47 54.64 -17.08
C ASP A 199 -16.79 53.75 -18.11
N LEU A 200 -16.28 52.64 -17.65
CA LEU A 200 -15.71 51.55 -18.48
C LEU A 200 -16.72 50.41 -18.73
N GLU A 201 -17.98 50.56 -18.27
CA GLU A 201 -19.00 49.52 -18.52
C GLU A 201 -19.21 49.26 -20.02
N SER A 202 -19.00 50.27 -20.86
CA SER A 202 -18.96 50.09 -22.31
C SER A 202 -17.90 49.08 -22.79
N LEU A 203 -16.91 48.78 -21.94
CA LEU A 203 -15.89 47.78 -22.16
C LEU A 203 -16.21 46.43 -21.47
N GLY A 204 -17.37 46.30 -20.81
CA GLY A 204 -17.82 45.09 -20.13
C GLY A 204 -17.08 44.77 -18.83
N ILE A 205 -16.43 45.79 -18.21
CA ILE A 205 -15.66 45.64 -16.99
C ILE A 205 -16.38 46.34 -15.83
N PRO A 206 -16.96 45.66 -14.84
CA PRO A 206 -17.66 46.28 -13.72
C PRO A 206 -16.66 46.83 -12.70
N VAL A 207 -16.02 47.95 -13.02
CA VAL A 207 -15.05 48.61 -12.12
C VAL A 207 -15.73 49.78 -11.43
N SER A 208 -15.67 49.86 -10.12
CA SER A 208 -16.11 51.02 -9.34
C SER A 208 -14.94 51.97 -9.10
N HIS A 209 -15.24 53.26 -9.02
CA HIS A 209 -14.22 54.30 -8.93
C HIS A 209 -14.47 55.24 -7.74
N ALA A 210 -13.41 55.81 -7.24
CA ALA A 210 -13.46 56.95 -6.33
C ALA A 210 -12.34 57.94 -6.67
N ILE A 211 -12.61 59.25 -6.56
CA ILE A 211 -11.62 60.30 -6.70
C ILE A 211 -11.48 60.99 -5.33
N ILE A 212 -10.26 61.06 -4.85
CA ILE A 212 -9.92 61.54 -3.51
C ILE A 212 -8.84 62.60 -3.63
N THR A 213 -9.01 63.72 -2.93
CA THR A 213 -7.93 64.72 -2.82
C THR A 213 -6.90 64.30 -1.77
N ASN A 214 -5.70 64.88 -1.84
CA ASN A 214 -4.67 64.68 -0.82
C ASN A 214 -5.13 65.14 0.58
N GLN A 215 -6.16 66.01 0.67
CA GLN A 215 -6.79 66.47 1.93
C GLN A 215 -7.91 65.54 2.40
N GLN A 216 -8.01 64.32 1.86
CA GLN A 216 -9.01 63.31 2.23
C GLN A 216 -10.47 63.67 1.85
N TYR A 217 -10.67 64.60 0.92
CA TYR A 217 -11.99 64.95 0.44
C TYR A 217 -12.37 64.06 -0.75
N LEU A 218 -13.58 63.51 -0.72
CA LEU A 218 -14.12 62.61 -1.76
C LEU A 218 -14.87 63.46 -2.79
N ILE A 219 -14.30 63.57 -3.97
CA ILE A 219 -14.91 64.23 -5.12
C ILE A 219 -16.00 63.37 -5.72
N PHE A 220 -15.66 62.10 -5.91
CA PHE A 220 -16.53 61.06 -6.44
C PHE A 220 -16.34 59.79 -5.62
N ASP A 221 -17.43 59.07 -5.32
CA ASP A 221 -17.34 57.85 -4.55
C ASP A 221 -18.45 56.85 -4.92
N ASN A 222 -18.11 55.87 -5.75
CA ASN A 222 -18.97 54.74 -6.06
C ASN A 222 -18.49 53.45 -5.34
N LEU A 223 -17.45 53.54 -4.52
CA LEU A 223 -16.89 52.46 -3.72
C LEU A 223 -17.42 52.42 -2.28
N GLY A 224 -17.97 53.56 -1.79
CA GLY A 224 -18.53 53.65 -0.44
C GLY A 224 -17.53 54.04 0.65
N PHE A 225 -16.44 54.71 0.30
CA PHE A 225 -15.41 55.15 1.27
C PHE A 225 -15.88 56.21 2.26
N GLY A 226 -16.87 57.00 1.88
CA GLY A 226 -17.29 58.16 2.66
C GLY A 226 -18.39 57.92 3.69
N LYS A 227 -19.02 56.74 3.73
CA LYS A 227 -20.11 56.43 4.68
C LYS A 227 -21.10 57.59 4.90
N LYS A 228 -21.53 58.23 3.79
CA LYS A 228 -22.43 59.42 3.76
C LYS A 228 -21.76 60.77 4.05
N THR A 229 -20.46 60.85 4.23
CA THR A 229 -19.73 62.14 4.37
C THR A 229 -18.86 62.40 3.14
N PRO A 230 -18.56 63.67 2.79
CA PRO A 230 -17.65 63.95 1.69
C PRO A 230 -16.17 63.76 2.09
N PHE A 231 -15.90 63.10 3.19
CA PHE A 231 -14.55 62.82 3.65
C PHE A 231 -14.27 61.35 3.70
N LEU A 232 -13.03 61.01 3.40
CA LEU A 232 -12.53 59.64 3.47
C LEU A 232 -12.62 59.14 4.91
N SER A 233 -13.28 57.99 5.11
CA SER A 233 -13.34 57.36 6.41
C SER A 233 -11.94 56.98 6.91
N ALA A 234 -11.73 57.01 8.22
CA ALA A 234 -10.45 56.69 8.85
C ALA A 234 -9.90 55.30 8.42
N ASP A 235 -10.80 54.34 8.17
CA ASP A 235 -10.47 52.99 7.77
C ASP A 235 -9.76 52.92 6.40
N TYR A 236 -9.90 53.96 5.57
CA TYR A 236 -9.36 53.97 4.19
C TYR A 236 -8.22 54.99 4.00
N ARG A 237 -7.75 55.67 5.05
CA ARG A 237 -6.67 56.68 4.95
C ARG A 237 -5.37 56.15 4.40
N MET A 238 -5.13 54.82 4.62
CA MET A 238 -3.96 54.13 4.06
C MET A 238 -3.93 54.13 2.52
N LEU A 239 -5.04 54.41 1.85
CA LEU A 239 -5.07 54.50 0.39
C LEU A 239 -4.15 55.61 -0.14
N LEU A 240 -4.01 56.70 0.62
CA LEU A 240 -3.17 57.86 0.26
C LEU A 240 -1.66 57.54 0.29
N SER A 241 -1.25 56.47 0.95
CA SER A 241 0.15 56.04 1.07
C SER A 241 0.47 54.80 0.22
N ARG A 242 -0.49 54.34 -0.59
CA ARG A 242 -0.27 53.19 -1.46
C ARG A 242 0.56 53.55 -2.69
N GLU A 243 1.44 52.63 -3.07
CA GLU A 243 2.19 52.78 -4.33
C GLU A 243 1.24 52.82 -5.52
N PRO A 244 1.39 53.79 -6.42
CA PRO A 244 0.58 53.85 -7.63
C PRO A 244 0.75 52.63 -8.51
N LEU A 245 -0.31 52.25 -9.20
CA LEU A 245 -0.34 51.16 -10.21
C LEU A 245 -0.02 49.76 -9.68
N GLN A 246 -0.10 49.56 -8.38
CA GLN A 246 -0.05 48.23 -7.78
C GLN A 246 -1.44 47.84 -7.29
N GLY A 247 -1.86 46.60 -7.64
CA GLY A 247 -3.10 46.08 -7.12
C GLY A 247 -2.95 45.55 -5.69
N PHE A 248 -3.92 45.80 -4.86
CA PHE A 248 -4.00 45.37 -3.48
C PHE A 248 -5.44 44.99 -3.10
N LEU A 249 -5.55 44.14 -2.08
CA LEU A 249 -6.84 43.74 -1.54
C LEU A 249 -7.27 44.66 -0.44
N GLN A 250 -8.50 45.16 -0.52
CA GLN A 250 -9.11 46.04 0.50
C GLN A 250 -10.53 45.56 0.78
N GLN A 251 -10.91 45.57 2.05
CA GLN A 251 -12.29 45.34 2.45
C GLN A 251 -13.01 46.69 2.53
N VAL A 252 -14.14 46.75 1.80
CA VAL A 252 -15.05 47.90 1.89
C VAL A 252 -16.40 47.37 2.30
N GLU A 253 -16.87 47.80 3.47
CA GLU A 253 -18.06 47.25 4.13
C GLU A 253 -17.98 45.72 4.25
N ASN A 254 -18.89 44.98 3.61
CA ASN A 254 -18.95 43.50 3.65
C ASN A 254 -18.25 42.84 2.48
N ASN A 255 -17.76 43.60 1.51
CA ASN A 255 -17.18 43.05 0.29
C ASN A 255 -15.66 43.24 0.25
N ARG A 256 -14.96 42.26 -0.30
CA ARG A 256 -13.54 42.40 -0.60
C ARG A 256 -13.38 42.85 -2.05
N TYR A 257 -12.52 43.81 -2.24
CA TYR A 257 -12.19 44.38 -3.54
C TYR A 257 -10.72 44.17 -3.86
N MET A 258 -10.43 43.91 -5.12
CA MET A 258 -9.12 44.16 -5.70
C MET A 258 -9.10 45.62 -6.12
N MET A 259 -8.15 46.39 -5.65
CA MET A 259 -8.07 47.83 -5.91
C MET A 259 -6.70 48.21 -6.45
N ALA A 260 -6.67 49.31 -7.21
CA ALA A 260 -5.46 49.98 -7.61
C ALA A 260 -5.66 51.51 -7.50
N VAL A 261 -4.57 52.19 -7.29
CA VAL A 261 -4.54 53.67 -7.15
C VAL A 261 -3.69 54.26 -8.27
N ALA A 262 -4.11 55.36 -8.84
CA ALA A 262 -3.30 56.19 -9.72
C ALA A 262 -3.39 57.64 -9.31
N SER A 263 -2.28 58.37 -9.44
CA SER A 263 -2.24 59.82 -9.14
C SER A 263 -2.65 60.64 -10.36
N LEU A 264 -3.37 61.73 -10.08
CA LEU A 264 -3.62 62.83 -10.99
C LEU A 264 -2.76 64.01 -10.50
N ASP A 265 -1.44 63.86 -10.66
CA ASP A 265 -0.45 64.73 -10.02
C ASP A 265 -0.66 66.22 -10.31
N THR A 266 -1.10 66.56 -11.52
CA THR A 266 -1.41 67.94 -11.92
C THR A 266 -2.51 68.58 -11.07
N TYR A 267 -3.36 67.74 -10.42
CA TYR A 267 -4.57 68.24 -9.72
C TYR A 267 -4.59 67.86 -8.22
N ASP A 268 -3.52 67.35 -7.67
CA ASP A 268 -3.44 66.86 -6.28
C ASP A 268 -4.55 65.86 -5.90
N MET A 269 -4.87 64.94 -6.83
CA MET A 269 -5.95 63.98 -6.69
C MET A 269 -5.45 62.57 -6.89
N LEU A 270 -6.11 61.61 -6.26
CA LEU A 270 -5.92 60.18 -6.43
C LEU A 270 -7.20 59.55 -7.00
N LEU A 271 -7.05 58.78 -8.06
CA LEU A 271 -8.11 57.91 -8.57
C LEU A 271 -7.90 56.52 -8.00
N VAL A 272 -8.93 55.98 -7.41
CA VAL A 272 -8.98 54.60 -6.93
C VAL A 272 -9.99 53.84 -7.79
N SER A 273 -9.57 52.73 -8.35
CA SER A 273 -10.45 51.80 -9.05
C SER A 273 -10.49 50.46 -8.31
N GLY A 274 -11.68 49.87 -8.18
CA GLY A 274 -11.86 48.63 -7.46
C GLY A 274 -12.87 47.70 -8.13
N MET A 275 -12.60 46.40 -8.10
CA MET A 275 -13.50 45.36 -8.56
C MET A 275 -13.75 44.36 -7.44
N PRO A 276 -15.00 43.97 -7.16
CA PRO A 276 -15.31 43.00 -6.12
C PRO A 276 -14.78 41.62 -6.49
N ILE A 277 -14.15 40.92 -5.52
CA ILE A 277 -13.61 39.57 -5.74
C ILE A 277 -14.72 38.55 -6.05
N GLY A 278 -15.97 38.87 -5.66
CA GLY A 278 -17.12 38.02 -5.98
C GLY A 278 -17.23 37.66 -7.47
N VAL A 279 -16.87 38.58 -8.36
CA VAL A 279 -16.83 38.36 -9.81
C VAL A 279 -15.88 37.22 -10.20
N VAL A 280 -14.75 37.09 -9.49
CA VAL A 280 -13.79 35.98 -9.69
C VAL A 280 -14.40 34.66 -9.29
N LEU A 281 -15.13 34.62 -8.16
CA LEU A 281 -15.77 33.41 -7.66
C LEU A 281 -16.88 32.94 -8.61
N GLU A 282 -17.68 33.85 -9.15
CA GLU A 282 -18.73 33.53 -10.13
C GLU A 282 -18.15 32.94 -11.42
N ASN A 283 -17.13 33.56 -11.99
CA ASN A 283 -16.47 33.08 -13.19
C ASN A 283 -15.77 31.73 -12.98
N ASN A 284 -15.24 31.47 -11.78
CA ASN A 284 -14.64 30.19 -11.43
C ASN A 284 -15.66 29.10 -11.10
N ALA A 285 -16.91 29.43 -10.80
CA ALA A 285 -17.96 28.45 -10.49
C ALA A 285 -18.16 27.44 -11.62
N TYR A 286 -18.12 27.87 -12.87
CA TYR A 286 -18.21 26.97 -14.01
C TYR A 286 -17.03 25.98 -14.06
N ILE A 287 -15.81 26.47 -13.82
CA ILE A 287 -14.61 25.63 -13.79
C ILE A 287 -14.72 24.61 -12.63
N MET A 288 -15.20 25.06 -11.46
CA MET A 288 -15.42 24.19 -10.30
C MET A 288 -16.48 23.13 -10.58
N ILE A 289 -17.59 23.46 -11.23
CA ILE A 289 -18.65 22.52 -11.58
C ILE A 289 -18.10 21.48 -12.58
N VAL A 290 -17.46 21.95 -13.65
CA VAL A 290 -16.90 21.04 -14.68
C VAL A 290 -15.83 20.12 -14.10
N THR A 291 -14.90 20.64 -13.29
CA THR A 291 -13.87 19.82 -12.64
C THR A 291 -14.46 18.83 -11.65
N THR A 292 -15.51 19.22 -10.92
CA THR A 292 -16.21 18.32 -9.98
C THR A 292 -16.92 17.18 -10.73
N ILE A 293 -17.61 17.49 -11.81
CA ILE A 293 -18.27 16.48 -12.66
C ILE A 293 -17.21 15.53 -13.24
N LEU A 294 -16.12 16.07 -13.78
CA LEU A 294 -15.05 15.28 -14.38
C LEU A 294 -14.39 14.35 -13.34
N ALA A 295 -14.15 14.87 -12.14
CA ALA A 295 -13.63 14.08 -11.00
C ALA A 295 -14.59 12.96 -10.60
N PHE A 296 -15.90 13.25 -10.55
CA PHE A 296 -16.92 12.26 -10.24
C PHE A 296 -16.98 11.14 -11.29
N VAL A 297 -16.96 11.51 -12.58
CA VAL A 297 -16.93 10.55 -13.70
C VAL A 297 -15.65 9.70 -13.64
N ALA A 298 -14.49 10.32 -13.39
CA ALA A 298 -13.23 9.61 -13.25
C ALA A 298 -13.25 8.63 -12.07
N LEU A 299 -13.80 9.03 -10.93
CA LEU A 299 -13.97 8.15 -9.75
C LEU A 299 -14.89 6.96 -10.06
N LEU A 300 -16.00 7.19 -10.75
CA LEU A 300 -16.91 6.14 -11.15
C LEU A 300 -16.23 5.14 -12.08
N LEU A 301 -15.48 5.64 -13.05
CA LEU A 301 -14.73 4.83 -14.01
C LEU A 301 -13.62 4.02 -13.32
N CYS A 302 -12.87 4.65 -12.41
CA CYS A 302 -11.88 3.98 -11.55
C CYS A 302 -12.52 2.87 -10.68
N PHE A 303 -13.69 3.13 -10.08
CA PHE A 303 -14.42 2.13 -9.32
C PHE A 303 -14.80 0.93 -10.19
N LEU A 304 -15.31 1.19 -11.39
CA LEU A 304 -15.74 0.14 -12.33
C LEU A 304 -14.54 -0.70 -12.79
N VAL A 305 -13.46 -0.06 -13.22
CA VAL A 305 -12.23 -0.75 -13.65
C VAL A 305 -11.60 -1.52 -12.48
N SER A 306 -11.47 -0.89 -11.30
CA SER A 306 -10.93 -1.55 -10.11
C SER A 306 -11.77 -2.77 -9.69
N SER A 307 -13.10 -2.67 -9.81
CA SER A 307 -14.02 -3.78 -9.51
C SER A 307 -13.84 -4.93 -10.51
N LEU A 308 -13.68 -4.63 -11.79
CA LEU A 308 -13.43 -5.63 -12.83
C LEU A 308 -12.08 -6.34 -12.61
N VAL A 309 -11.01 -5.57 -12.40
CA VAL A 309 -9.67 -6.10 -12.13
C VAL A 309 -9.64 -6.91 -10.82
N ALA A 310 -10.26 -6.38 -9.76
CA ALA A 310 -10.33 -7.10 -8.50
C ALA A 310 -11.10 -8.43 -8.62
N ARG A 311 -12.14 -8.50 -9.45
CA ARG A 311 -12.88 -9.74 -9.73
C ARG A 311 -12.09 -10.71 -10.58
N SER A 312 -11.40 -10.23 -11.63
CA SER A 312 -10.61 -11.07 -12.52
C SER A 312 -9.45 -11.77 -11.81
N ILE A 313 -8.87 -11.14 -10.79
CA ILE A 313 -7.79 -11.73 -9.99
C ILE A 313 -8.35 -12.55 -8.81
N SER A 314 -9.32 -12.00 -8.08
CA SER A 314 -9.81 -12.63 -6.83
C SER A 314 -10.60 -13.91 -7.07
N HIS A 315 -11.30 -14.04 -8.18
CA HIS A 315 -12.11 -15.22 -8.48
C HIS A 315 -11.26 -16.46 -8.72
N PRO A 316 -10.30 -16.46 -9.66
CA PRO A 316 -9.41 -17.60 -9.90
C PRO A 316 -8.60 -18.00 -8.66
N VAL A 317 -8.02 -17.01 -7.96
CA VAL A 317 -7.26 -17.28 -6.72
C VAL A 317 -8.14 -17.97 -5.67
N SER A 318 -9.39 -17.52 -5.51
CA SER A 318 -10.32 -18.15 -4.57
C SER A 318 -10.69 -19.59 -4.95
N GLU A 319 -10.80 -19.88 -6.24
CA GLU A 319 -11.05 -21.25 -6.73
C GLU A 319 -9.86 -22.16 -6.46
N ILE A 320 -8.64 -21.71 -6.78
CA ILE A 320 -7.40 -22.43 -6.50
C ILE A 320 -7.30 -22.76 -5.00
N VAL A 321 -7.47 -21.76 -4.12
CA VAL A 321 -7.46 -21.96 -2.66
C VAL A 321 -8.58 -22.93 -2.22
N GLY A 322 -9.74 -22.85 -2.84
CA GLY A 322 -10.85 -23.77 -2.58
C GLY A 322 -10.52 -25.23 -2.91
N VAL A 323 -9.86 -25.47 -4.04
CA VAL A 323 -9.41 -26.80 -4.44
C VAL A 323 -8.29 -27.29 -3.53
N MET A 324 -7.30 -26.43 -3.19
CA MET A 324 -6.24 -26.77 -2.23
C MET A 324 -6.81 -27.26 -0.89
N LYS A 325 -7.82 -26.60 -0.36
CA LYS A 325 -8.50 -27.03 0.88
C LYS A 325 -9.22 -28.38 0.74
N LYS A 326 -9.82 -28.65 -0.42
CA LYS A 326 -10.45 -29.97 -0.68
C LYS A 326 -9.40 -31.08 -0.73
N VAL A 327 -8.25 -30.81 -1.34
CA VAL A 327 -7.12 -31.77 -1.39
C VAL A 327 -6.55 -32.00 0.02
N GLU A 328 -6.40 -30.94 0.83
CA GLU A 328 -5.97 -31.03 2.23
C GLU A 328 -6.89 -31.94 3.07
N THR A 329 -8.20 -31.93 2.77
CA THR A 329 -9.16 -32.83 3.43
C THR A 329 -9.25 -34.22 2.81
N GLY A 330 -8.33 -34.56 1.89
CA GLY A 330 -8.20 -35.90 1.31
C GLY A 330 -8.92 -36.09 -0.03
N ASN A 331 -9.56 -35.07 -0.59
CA ASN A 331 -10.21 -35.20 -1.90
C ASN A 331 -9.20 -34.98 -3.04
N MET A 332 -8.50 -36.04 -3.43
CA MET A 332 -7.49 -36.02 -4.52
C MET A 332 -8.12 -35.95 -5.94
N GLN A 333 -9.45 -36.02 -6.04
CA GLN A 333 -10.16 -35.88 -7.33
C GLN A 333 -10.55 -34.42 -7.62
N ALA A 334 -10.38 -33.51 -6.65
CA ALA A 334 -10.68 -32.11 -6.86
C ALA A 334 -9.75 -31.52 -7.92
N ARG A 335 -10.33 -30.79 -8.87
CA ARG A 335 -9.58 -30.09 -9.92
C ARG A 335 -10.05 -28.65 -9.97
N VAL A 336 -9.13 -27.74 -10.30
CA VAL A 336 -9.44 -26.36 -10.59
C VAL A 336 -9.55 -26.17 -12.10
N PHE A 337 -10.54 -25.40 -12.51
CA PHE A 337 -10.69 -24.98 -13.90
C PHE A 337 -10.58 -23.46 -13.95
N VAL A 338 -9.43 -22.97 -14.38
CA VAL A 338 -9.20 -21.53 -14.59
C VAL A 338 -9.24 -21.29 -16.09
N GLY A 339 -10.26 -20.55 -16.55
CA GLY A 339 -10.36 -20.18 -17.97
C GLY A 339 -9.35 -19.09 -18.32
N GLY A 340 -8.93 -19.01 -19.57
CA GLY A 340 -7.98 -18.03 -20.07
C GLY A 340 -6.67 -18.65 -20.56
N GLN A 341 -5.70 -17.81 -20.91
CA GLN A 341 -4.34 -18.19 -21.31
C GLN A 341 -3.30 -17.35 -20.56
N ASP A 342 -3.68 -16.87 -19.38
CA ASP A 342 -2.86 -16.03 -18.51
C ASP A 342 -2.11 -16.85 -17.45
N GLU A 343 -1.38 -16.17 -16.58
CA GLU A 343 -0.61 -16.77 -15.48
C GLU A 343 -1.51 -17.51 -14.48
N MET A 344 -2.78 -17.13 -14.38
CA MET A 344 -3.75 -17.79 -13.50
C MET A 344 -4.14 -19.17 -14.05
N HIS A 345 -4.28 -19.29 -15.36
CA HIS A 345 -4.49 -20.56 -16.03
C HIS A 345 -3.29 -21.51 -15.82
N LEU A 346 -2.06 -20.99 -16.03
CA LEU A 346 -0.83 -21.75 -15.81
C LEU A 346 -0.70 -22.24 -14.36
N LEU A 347 -1.08 -21.40 -13.40
CA LEU A 347 -1.12 -21.75 -11.98
C LEU A 347 -2.14 -22.86 -11.69
N GLY A 348 -3.30 -22.80 -12.32
CA GLY A 348 -4.35 -23.82 -12.22
C GLY A 348 -3.91 -25.17 -12.78
N GLU A 349 -3.28 -25.18 -13.96
CA GLU A 349 -2.71 -26.39 -14.56
C GLU A 349 -1.58 -26.99 -13.70
N GLY A 350 -0.68 -26.12 -13.20
CA GLY A 350 0.39 -26.53 -12.30
C GLY A 350 -0.13 -27.20 -11.03
N LEU A 351 -1.19 -26.63 -10.43
CA LEU A 351 -1.86 -27.21 -9.27
C LEU A 351 -2.49 -28.58 -9.62
N ASN A 352 -3.21 -28.68 -10.73
CA ASN A 352 -3.81 -29.95 -11.16
C ASN A 352 -2.77 -31.04 -11.37
N LYS A 353 -1.63 -30.71 -11.99
CA LYS A 353 -0.50 -31.62 -12.19
C LYS A 353 0.15 -32.03 -10.85
N MET A 354 0.22 -31.11 -9.91
CA MET A 354 0.70 -31.41 -8.54
C MET A 354 -0.23 -32.42 -7.85
N ILE A 355 -1.55 -32.20 -7.92
CA ILE A 355 -2.55 -33.09 -7.34
C ILE A 355 -2.45 -34.49 -7.96
N GLU A 356 -2.30 -34.59 -9.28
CA GLU A 356 -2.12 -35.87 -9.99
C GLU A 356 -0.86 -36.62 -9.53
N ASN A 357 0.25 -35.91 -9.39
CA ASN A 357 1.48 -36.49 -8.87
C ASN A 357 1.35 -36.96 -7.42
N LEU A 358 0.65 -36.20 -6.57
CA LEU A 358 0.38 -36.59 -5.18
C LEU A 358 -0.49 -37.84 -5.12
N ASP A 359 -1.54 -37.94 -5.93
CA ASP A 359 -2.43 -39.10 -6.00
C ASP A 359 -1.66 -40.37 -6.42
N ARG A 360 -0.80 -40.23 -7.45
CA ARG A 360 0.08 -41.33 -7.90
C ARG A 360 1.06 -41.76 -6.81
N LEU A 361 1.75 -40.80 -6.16
CA LEU A 361 2.70 -41.13 -5.09
C LEU A 361 2.01 -41.76 -3.88
N PHE A 362 0.79 -41.38 -3.59
CA PHE A 362 0.00 -42.01 -2.53
C PHE A 362 -0.37 -43.45 -2.86
N ALA A 363 -0.80 -43.72 -4.11
CA ALA A 363 -1.08 -45.06 -4.60
C ALA A 363 0.18 -45.96 -4.60
N GLU A 364 1.33 -45.43 -5.08
CA GLU A 364 2.61 -46.14 -5.05
C GLU A 364 3.07 -46.47 -3.62
N ASN A 365 2.80 -45.60 -2.68
CA ASN A 365 3.17 -45.78 -1.27
C ASN A 365 2.31 -46.88 -0.60
N LEU A 366 1.02 -46.91 -0.89
CA LEU A 366 0.13 -47.98 -0.44
C LEU A 366 0.57 -49.34 -0.98
N GLU A 367 0.89 -49.41 -2.28
CA GLU A 367 1.38 -50.67 -2.88
C GLU A 367 2.71 -51.11 -2.24
N LYS A 368 3.62 -50.18 -1.96
CA LYS A 368 4.86 -50.49 -1.24
C LYS A 368 4.60 -51.03 0.16
N GLN A 369 3.70 -50.45 0.91
CA GLN A 369 3.34 -50.91 2.25
C GLN A 369 2.75 -52.32 2.21
N ASP A 370 1.87 -52.61 1.26
CA ASP A 370 1.31 -53.97 1.10
C ASP A 370 2.38 -54.99 0.74
N ARG A 371 3.32 -54.65 -0.15
CA ARG A 371 4.46 -55.54 -0.48
C ARG A 371 5.35 -55.80 0.74
N LEU A 372 5.65 -54.80 1.53
CA LEU A 372 6.43 -54.95 2.78
C LEU A 372 5.70 -55.85 3.77
N ARG A 373 4.41 -55.67 3.97
CA ARG A 373 3.58 -56.50 4.85
C ARG A 373 3.57 -57.96 4.43
N ILE A 374 3.44 -58.23 3.13
CA ILE A 374 3.50 -59.60 2.58
C ILE A 374 4.90 -60.19 2.79
N ALA A 375 5.96 -59.42 2.61
CA ALA A 375 7.33 -59.87 2.86
C ALA A 375 7.58 -60.21 4.34
N GLU A 376 7.09 -59.38 5.26
CA GLU A 376 7.16 -59.66 6.70
C GLU A 376 6.44 -60.96 7.09
N ILE A 377 5.23 -61.19 6.56
CA ILE A 377 4.47 -62.43 6.80
C ILE A 377 5.25 -63.64 6.31
N ARG A 378 5.85 -63.58 5.11
CA ARG A 378 6.68 -64.65 4.57
C ARG A 378 7.94 -64.92 5.41
N GLN A 379 8.57 -63.86 5.92
CA GLN A 379 9.73 -63.95 6.79
C GLN A 379 9.38 -64.64 8.13
N LEU A 380 8.24 -64.30 8.71
CA LEU A 380 7.72 -64.93 9.93
C LEU A 380 7.40 -66.41 9.71
N GLN A 381 6.80 -66.79 8.58
CA GLN A 381 6.52 -68.17 8.22
C GLN A 381 7.78 -69.02 8.00
N ALA A 382 8.86 -68.40 7.46
CA ALA A 382 10.13 -69.09 7.25
C ALA A 382 10.91 -69.39 8.54
N GLN A 383 10.56 -68.82 9.70
CA GLN A 383 11.20 -69.09 10.97
C GLN A 383 10.80 -70.43 11.63
N ILE A 384 9.73 -71.04 11.17
CA ILE A 384 9.30 -72.38 11.57
C ILE A 384 9.91 -73.40 10.59
N ASN A 385 10.81 -74.29 11.02
CA ASN A 385 11.34 -75.30 10.17
C ASN A 385 10.25 -76.39 9.86
N PRO A 386 9.58 -76.32 8.68
CA PRO A 386 8.45 -77.22 8.39
C PRO A 386 8.84 -78.64 8.32
N HIS A 387 10.06 -78.93 7.87
CA HIS A 387 10.59 -80.29 7.71
C HIS A 387 10.80 -80.97 9.07
N PHE A 388 11.28 -80.24 10.08
CA PHE A 388 11.38 -80.78 11.42
C PHE A 388 10.01 -81.11 12.02
N LEU A 389 9.00 -80.26 11.83
CA LEU A 389 7.65 -80.53 12.27
C LEU A 389 7.06 -81.77 11.65
N TYR A 390 7.18 -81.97 10.33
CA TYR A 390 6.70 -83.16 9.62
C TYR A 390 7.39 -84.44 10.13
N ASN A 391 8.71 -84.41 10.24
CA ASN A 391 9.49 -85.53 10.75
C ASN A 391 9.12 -85.95 12.17
N THR A 392 8.86 -84.98 13.01
CA THR A 392 8.43 -85.19 14.40
C THR A 392 7.03 -85.78 14.46
N LEU A 393 6.08 -85.28 13.65
CA LEU A 393 4.74 -85.87 13.55
C LEU A 393 4.73 -87.28 13.01
N ASP A 394 5.58 -87.58 11.99
CA ASP A 394 5.74 -88.90 11.44
C ASP A 394 6.32 -89.87 12.48
N SER A 395 7.25 -89.36 13.32
CA SER A 395 7.83 -90.14 14.39
C SER A 395 6.79 -90.44 15.49
N ILE A 396 5.95 -89.45 15.84
CA ILE A 396 4.82 -89.70 16.77
C ILE A 396 3.88 -90.79 16.19
N ASN A 397 3.56 -90.71 14.90
CA ASN A 397 2.73 -91.75 14.23
C ASN A 397 3.37 -93.13 14.30
N TYR A 398 4.68 -93.22 14.06
CA TYR A 398 5.43 -94.46 14.14
C TYR A 398 5.43 -94.98 15.57
N LEU A 399 5.77 -94.21 16.61
CA LEU A 399 5.72 -94.58 18.00
C LEU A 399 4.33 -95.06 18.45
N SER A 400 3.28 -94.41 17.91
CA SER A 400 1.88 -94.82 18.15
C SER A 400 1.58 -96.21 17.65
N LYS A 401 2.06 -96.55 16.46
CA LYS A 401 1.89 -97.90 15.89
C LYS A 401 2.62 -99.02 16.68
N LEU A 402 3.69 -98.58 17.39
CA LEU A 402 4.45 -99.46 18.28
C LEU A 402 3.91 -99.56 19.71
N GLY A 403 2.88 -98.79 20.02
CA GLY A 403 2.27 -98.74 21.36
C GLY A 403 3.15 -98.05 22.42
N MET A 404 4.11 -97.22 22.01
CA MET A 404 5.10 -96.59 22.89
C MET A 404 4.56 -95.27 23.51
N ASN A 405 3.49 -95.36 24.26
CA ASN A 405 2.74 -94.17 24.77
C ASN A 405 3.58 -93.20 25.66
N THR A 406 4.56 -93.74 26.39
CA THR A 406 5.41 -92.90 27.23
C THR A 406 6.31 -91.97 26.39
N GLN A 407 6.89 -92.54 25.30
CA GLN A 407 7.73 -91.80 24.37
C GLN A 407 6.90 -90.75 23.58
N ILE A 408 5.66 -91.07 23.19
CA ILE A 408 4.75 -90.15 22.52
C ILE A 408 4.51 -88.93 23.44
N ASN A 409 4.16 -89.15 24.70
CA ASN A 409 3.91 -88.07 25.64
C ASN A 409 5.16 -87.19 25.83
N GLN A 410 6.36 -87.74 25.88
CA GLN A 410 7.61 -87.02 25.96
C GLN A 410 7.87 -86.20 24.68
N VAL A 411 7.69 -86.75 23.49
CA VAL A 411 7.84 -86.07 22.20
C VAL A 411 6.84 -84.86 22.14
N VAL A 412 5.56 -85.09 22.49
CA VAL A 412 4.53 -84.06 22.48
C VAL A 412 4.86 -82.92 23.47
N ALA A 413 5.33 -83.30 24.68
CA ALA A 413 5.71 -82.30 25.67
C ALA A 413 6.90 -81.43 25.20
N HIS A 414 7.93 -82.10 24.64
CA HIS A 414 9.09 -81.40 24.08
C HIS A 414 8.69 -80.53 22.85
N LEU A 415 7.85 -81.07 21.94
CA LEU A 415 7.34 -80.32 20.79
C LEU A 415 6.52 -79.09 21.22
N GLY A 416 5.67 -79.26 22.22
CA GLY A 416 4.92 -78.12 22.85
C GLY A 416 5.82 -77.02 23.34
N THR A 417 6.94 -77.37 24.00
CA THR A 417 7.94 -76.40 24.50
C THR A 417 8.62 -75.67 23.31
N LEU A 418 9.02 -76.38 22.27
CA LEU A 418 9.62 -75.79 21.07
C LEU A 418 8.67 -74.80 20.37
N LEU A 419 7.41 -75.20 20.17
CA LEU A 419 6.42 -74.37 19.50
C LEU A 419 6.07 -73.12 20.34
N LYS A 420 5.89 -73.30 21.65
CA LYS A 420 5.58 -72.18 22.55
C LYS A 420 6.67 -71.12 22.53
N ASN A 421 7.95 -71.51 22.58
CA ASN A 421 9.07 -70.56 22.59
C ASN A 421 9.27 -69.91 21.20
N ASN A 422 8.96 -70.58 20.09
CA ASN A 422 9.04 -69.99 18.75
C ASN A 422 7.89 -69.00 18.44
N ILE A 423 6.70 -69.16 19.08
CA ILE A 423 5.51 -68.38 18.75
C ILE A 423 5.27 -67.24 19.79
N HIS A 424 5.61 -67.46 21.07
CA HIS A 424 5.12 -66.57 22.17
C HIS A 424 6.10 -65.53 22.72
N THR A 425 7.33 -65.44 22.26
CA THR A 425 8.26 -64.46 22.79
C THR A 425 8.43 -63.27 21.83
N GLY A 426 7.74 -62.19 22.17
CA GLY A 426 7.86 -60.91 21.47
C GLY A 426 9.21 -60.24 21.69
N GLY A 427 10.24 -60.64 20.99
CA GLY A 427 11.58 -60.05 20.99
C GLY A 427 12.60 -60.96 20.34
N ASP A 428 13.66 -60.36 19.77
CA ASP A 428 14.76 -61.08 19.10
C ASP A 428 15.86 -61.58 20.06
N ILE A 429 15.70 -61.35 21.37
CA ILE A 429 16.70 -61.66 22.41
C ILE A 429 16.04 -62.51 23.47
N GLU A 430 16.80 -63.50 23.95
CA GLU A 430 16.41 -64.43 25.02
C GLU A 430 17.59 -64.65 25.98
N THR A 431 17.35 -65.27 27.11
CA THR A 431 18.43 -65.72 27.99
C THR A 431 19.07 -66.99 27.47
N VAL A 432 20.34 -67.20 27.75
CA VAL A 432 21.03 -68.48 27.43
C VAL A 432 20.27 -69.64 28.06
N ASP A 433 19.70 -69.49 29.27
CA ASP A 433 18.90 -70.52 29.90
C ASP A 433 17.66 -70.91 29.09
N THR A 434 16.95 -69.91 28.52
CA THR A 434 15.82 -70.18 27.62
C THR A 434 16.26 -70.90 26.34
N ALA A 435 17.37 -70.45 25.74
CA ALA A 435 17.93 -71.10 24.58
C ALA A 435 18.31 -72.56 24.85
N LEU A 436 18.94 -72.84 26.04
CA LEU A 436 19.28 -74.19 26.45
C LEU A 436 18.07 -75.08 26.71
N MET A 437 16.98 -74.53 27.28
CA MET A 437 15.71 -75.26 27.46
C MET A 437 15.11 -75.69 26.11
N VAL A 438 15.16 -74.79 25.11
CA VAL A 438 14.75 -75.12 23.70
C VAL A 438 15.61 -76.21 23.13
N ILE A 439 16.93 -76.13 23.30
CA ILE A 439 17.90 -77.16 22.84
C ILE A 439 17.68 -78.48 23.53
N GLN A 440 17.49 -78.51 24.86
CA GLN A 440 17.18 -79.72 25.59
C GLN A 440 15.90 -80.41 25.07
N SER A 441 14.85 -79.58 24.78
CA SER A 441 13.62 -80.11 24.20
C SER A 441 13.85 -80.72 22.79
N TYR A 442 14.66 -80.01 21.94
CA TYR A 442 15.05 -80.51 20.63
C TYR A 442 15.84 -81.81 20.70
N LEU A 443 16.89 -81.84 21.57
CA LEU A 443 17.72 -83.06 21.79
C LEU A 443 16.91 -84.20 22.36
N GLY A 444 15.95 -83.93 23.26
CA GLY A 444 15.06 -84.95 23.83
C GLY A 444 14.19 -85.63 22.73
N ILE A 445 13.65 -84.82 21.79
CA ILE A 445 12.93 -85.39 20.65
C ILE A 445 13.87 -86.28 19.79
N GLN A 446 15.07 -85.76 19.50
CA GLN A 446 16.04 -86.47 18.68
C GLN A 446 16.52 -87.76 19.32
N GLN A 447 16.69 -87.81 20.65
CA GLN A 447 17.06 -89.08 21.36
C GLN A 447 15.96 -90.13 21.32
N ILE A 448 14.69 -89.70 21.38
CA ILE A 448 13.56 -90.65 21.24
C ILE A 448 13.46 -91.17 19.82
N ILE A 449 13.75 -90.32 18.82
CA ILE A 449 13.70 -90.75 17.38
C ILE A 449 14.89 -91.61 17.01
N TYR A 450 16.07 -91.30 17.56
CA TYR A 450 17.32 -92.05 17.25
C TYR A 450 17.95 -92.63 18.53
N PRO A 451 17.31 -93.59 19.18
CA PRO A 451 17.80 -94.17 20.41
C PRO A 451 19.19 -94.80 20.20
N GLU A 452 20.08 -94.61 21.13
CA GLU A 452 21.46 -95.13 21.13
C GLU A 452 22.41 -94.56 20.03
N ARG A 453 21.97 -93.62 19.24
CA ARG A 453 22.81 -92.96 18.21
C ARG A 453 23.67 -91.85 18.76
N PHE A 454 23.22 -91.18 19.80
CA PHE A 454 23.98 -90.08 20.45
C PHE A 454 23.60 -89.90 21.93
N SER A 455 24.50 -89.30 22.67
CA SER A 455 24.27 -88.78 23.99
C SER A 455 24.78 -87.31 24.06
N TYR A 456 24.30 -86.54 25.02
CA TYR A 456 24.78 -85.20 25.19
C TYR A 456 25.06 -84.88 26.65
N SER A 457 26.01 -83.99 26.90
CA SER A 457 26.26 -83.40 28.19
C SER A 457 26.15 -81.89 28.11
N LEU A 458 25.65 -81.30 29.18
CA LEU A 458 25.41 -79.86 29.27
C LEU A 458 26.10 -79.36 30.54
N GLU A 459 27.22 -78.67 30.34
CA GLU A 459 28.07 -78.12 31.39
C GLU A 459 28.13 -76.58 31.22
N VAL A 460 27.07 -75.87 31.59
CA VAL A 460 26.98 -74.41 31.49
C VAL A 460 26.82 -73.82 32.90
N SER A 461 27.70 -72.86 33.24
CA SER A 461 27.67 -72.22 34.54
C SER A 461 26.41 -71.35 34.73
N ASP A 462 25.92 -71.24 35.97
CA ASP A 462 24.71 -70.49 36.28
C ASP A 462 24.83 -69.00 35.90
N GLU A 463 26.03 -68.47 35.93
CA GLU A 463 26.30 -67.06 35.50
C GLU A 463 26.05 -66.89 34.00
N VAL A 464 26.45 -67.82 33.14
CA VAL A 464 26.23 -67.76 31.71
C VAL A 464 24.75 -67.95 31.34
N ARG A 465 24.00 -68.74 32.14
CA ARG A 465 22.57 -68.95 31.92
C ARG A 465 21.74 -67.66 31.94
N SER A 466 22.12 -66.70 32.78
CA SER A 466 21.45 -65.40 32.87
C SER A 466 21.81 -64.42 31.75
N CYS A 467 22.86 -64.73 30.97
CA CYS A 467 23.30 -63.85 29.89
C CYS A 467 22.26 -63.79 28.75
N LEU A 468 22.08 -62.59 28.19
CA LEU A 468 21.19 -62.36 27.06
C LEU A 468 21.88 -62.65 25.71
N ILE A 469 21.23 -63.40 24.86
CA ILE A 469 21.72 -63.82 23.54
C ILE A 469 20.62 -63.62 22.48
N PRO A 470 20.95 -63.26 21.22
CA PRO A 470 19.96 -63.28 20.13
C PRO A 470 19.40 -64.68 19.93
N LYS A 471 18.12 -64.79 19.67
CA LYS A 471 17.46 -66.08 19.41
C LYS A 471 18.09 -66.82 18.23
N LEU A 472 17.96 -68.13 18.23
CA LEU A 472 18.42 -69.02 17.13
C LEU A 472 19.95 -68.90 16.88
N ILE A 473 20.77 -68.65 17.90
CA ILE A 473 22.23 -68.69 17.76
C ILE A 473 22.76 -70.10 18.04
N ILE A 474 22.35 -70.72 19.16
CA ILE A 474 22.88 -72.01 19.58
C ILE A 474 22.19 -73.16 18.85
N GLN A 475 20.88 -73.07 18.63
CA GLN A 475 20.10 -74.18 18.03
C GLN A 475 20.63 -74.65 16.67
N PRO A 476 20.96 -73.79 15.66
CA PRO A 476 21.50 -74.23 14.42
C PRO A 476 22.86 -75.00 14.51
N ILE A 477 23.64 -74.65 15.54
CA ILE A 477 24.93 -75.36 15.80
C ILE A 477 24.67 -76.75 16.30
N VAL A 478 23.75 -76.91 17.25
CA VAL A 478 23.35 -78.19 17.78
C VAL A 478 22.65 -79.05 16.71
N GLU A 479 21.81 -78.46 15.86
CA GLU A 479 21.21 -79.14 14.70
C GLU A 479 22.29 -79.65 13.77
N ASN A 480 23.31 -78.85 13.43
CA ASN A 480 24.44 -79.27 12.61
C ASN A 480 25.24 -80.40 13.27
N ALA A 481 25.49 -80.36 14.57
CA ALA A 481 26.18 -81.39 15.30
C ALA A 481 25.42 -82.73 15.21
N ILE A 482 24.07 -82.71 15.29
CA ILE A 482 23.25 -83.89 15.12
C ILE A 482 23.26 -84.39 13.68
N ILE A 483 22.93 -83.49 12.72
CA ILE A 483 22.75 -83.90 11.33
C ILE A 483 24.07 -84.37 10.70
N HIS A 484 25.15 -83.67 10.95
CA HIS A 484 26.45 -83.94 10.32
C HIS A 484 27.34 -84.82 11.22
N GLY A 485 27.23 -84.69 12.54
CA GLY A 485 27.98 -85.59 13.45
C GLY A 485 27.54 -87.04 13.40
N MET A 486 26.22 -87.30 13.48
CA MET A 486 25.67 -88.64 13.44
C MET A 486 25.58 -89.21 11.99
N GLY A 487 25.37 -88.34 10.98
CA GLY A 487 25.09 -88.83 9.60
C GLY A 487 26.26 -89.50 8.91
N THR A 488 27.46 -89.26 9.33
CA THR A 488 28.71 -89.74 8.69
C THR A 488 29.41 -90.91 9.41
N VAL A 489 28.98 -91.25 10.64
CA VAL A 489 29.63 -92.33 11.46
C VAL A 489 28.61 -93.33 11.96
N SER A 490 28.98 -94.58 11.97
CA SER A 490 28.14 -95.70 12.48
C SER A 490 28.30 -95.89 14.00
N ARG A 491 29.11 -95.12 14.65
CA ARG A 491 29.34 -95.20 16.08
C ARG A 491 28.43 -94.21 16.89
N HIS A 492 28.29 -94.47 18.15
CA HIS A 492 27.62 -93.51 19.08
C HIS A 492 28.37 -92.20 19.10
N CYS A 493 27.63 -91.07 18.94
CA CYS A 493 28.20 -89.71 18.95
C CYS A 493 27.90 -89.00 20.26
N ILE A 494 28.87 -88.27 20.77
CA ILE A 494 28.71 -87.52 22.03
C ILE A 494 28.73 -86.01 21.65
N ILE A 495 27.72 -85.30 22.12
CA ILE A 495 27.64 -83.87 21.93
C ILE A 495 27.87 -83.18 23.29
N HIS A 496 28.90 -82.35 23.39
CA HIS A 496 29.23 -81.57 24.58
C HIS A 496 28.85 -80.11 24.37
N ILE A 497 28.03 -79.62 25.25
CA ILE A 497 27.67 -78.17 25.28
C ILE A 497 28.26 -77.61 26.56
N LYS A 498 29.23 -76.70 26.43
CA LYS A 498 29.92 -76.07 27.57
C LYS A 498 29.75 -74.57 27.51
N GLY A 499 29.62 -73.95 28.70
CA GLY A 499 29.53 -72.47 28.82
C GLY A 499 30.20 -71.96 30.06
N GLY A 500 31.06 -70.95 29.90
CA GLY A 500 31.80 -70.31 30.98
C GLY A 500 32.03 -68.83 30.74
N ILE A 501 32.40 -68.05 31.76
CA ILE A 501 32.81 -66.66 31.63
C ILE A 501 34.31 -66.56 31.80
N GLN A 502 34.98 -65.95 30.83
CA GLN A 502 36.40 -65.61 30.92
C GLN A 502 36.64 -64.16 30.52
N GLY A 503 37.30 -63.38 31.37
CA GLY A 503 37.60 -61.97 31.06
C GLY A 503 36.40 -61.07 30.78
N GLY A 504 35.21 -61.38 31.36
CA GLY A 504 33.97 -60.61 31.12
C GLY A 504 33.27 -60.96 29.78
N GLN A 505 33.70 -62.03 29.11
CA GLN A 505 33.06 -62.55 27.89
C GLN A 505 32.45 -63.93 28.18
N CYS A 506 31.31 -64.20 27.58
CA CYS A 506 30.68 -65.51 27.55
C CYS A 506 31.32 -66.35 26.47
N HIS A 507 31.76 -67.53 26.83
CA HIS A 507 32.24 -68.58 25.95
C HIS A 507 31.21 -69.71 25.93
N LEU A 508 30.67 -69.99 24.79
CA LEU A 508 29.75 -71.11 24.55
C LEU A 508 30.34 -72.04 23.49
N GLU A 509 30.54 -73.26 23.88
CA GLU A 509 31.10 -74.30 23.01
C GLU A 509 30.08 -75.43 22.73
N VAL A 510 29.96 -75.82 21.50
CA VAL A 510 29.22 -77.03 21.09
C VAL A 510 30.17 -77.89 20.31
N CYS A 511 30.54 -79.03 20.89
CA CYS A 511 31.47 -79.97 20.30
C CYS A 511 30.80 -81.33 20.10
N ASP A 512 30.96 -81.91 18.90
CA ASP A 512 30.59 -83.26 18.61
C ASP A 512 31.85 -84.14 18.31
N ASP A 513 31.80 -85.42 18.61
CA ASP A 513 32.85 -86.39 18.28
C ASP A 513 32.56 -87.13 16.99
N GLY A 514 31.71 -86.57 16.10
CA GLY A 514 31.25 -87.15 14.87
C GLY A 514 32.30 -87.26 13.77
N GLY A 515 31.84 -87.26 12.49
CA GLY A 515 32.71 -87.44 11.36
C GLY A 515 33.68 -86.31 11.03
N GLY A 516 33.44 -85.08 11.60
CA GLY A 516 34.21 -83.91 11.28
C GLY A 516 34.16 -83.46 9.83
N MET A 517 34.83 -82.37 9.53
CA MET A 517 34.92 -81.80 8.15
C MET A 517 36.37 -81.96 7.63
N ASP A 518 36.52 -82.23 6.35
CA ASP A 518 37.82 -82.28 5.67
C ASP A 518 38.34 -80.86 5.50
N GLY A 519 39.61 -80.56 5.81
CA GLY A 519 40.19 -79.22 5.84
C GLY A 519 40.11 -78.43 4.53
N SER A 520 39.69 -79.04 3.43
CA SER A 520 39.48 -78.40 2.13
C SER A 520 38.12 -77.68 1.98
N LEU A 521 37.18 -77.78 2.97
CA LEU A 521 35.82 -77.25 2.93
C LEU A 521 35.63 -75.98 3.75
N GLN A 522 36.74 -75.38 4.26
CA GLN A 522 36.65 -74.18 5.12
C GLN A 522 36.22 -72.90 4.37
N SER A 523 36.17 -72.91 3.04
CA SER A 523 35.75 -71.68 2.27
C SER A 523 34.98 -72.07 1.01
N GLY A 524 33.65 -72.19 1.08
CA GLY A 524 32.82 -72.14 -0.11
C GLY A 524 31.71 -73.14 -0.31
N SER A 525 31.36 -74.04 0.62
CA SER A 525 30.26 -75.02 0.39
C SER A 525 28.90 -74.51 0.91
N LYS A 526 27.76 -74.95 0.35
CA LYS A 526 26.38 -74.66 0.73
C LYS A 526 26.05 -74.84 2.24
N ASN A 527 26.87 -75.58 2.96
CA ASN A 527 26.72 -75.79 4.42
C ASN A 527 27.17 -74.60 5.30
N SER A 528 27.73 -73.54 4.70
CA SER A 528 28.19 -72.35 5.38
C SER A 528 27.08 -71.30 5.68
N ILE A 529 25.85 -71.49 5.12
CA ILE A 529 24.78 -70.50 5.22
C ILE A 529 24.32 -70.34 6.68
N GLY A 530 24.16 -71.41 7.44
CA GLY A 530 23.75 -71.36 8.85
C GLY A 530 24.77 -70.65 9.75
N LEU A 531 26.05 -70.99 9.61
CA LEU A 531 27.14 -70.43 10.36
C LEU A 531 27.44 -68.96 9.94
N GLN A 532 27.25 -68.63 8.65
CA GLN A 532 27.33 -67.24 8.20
C GLN A 532 26.20 -66.39 8.77
N ASN A 533 24.99 -66.93 8.84
CA ASN A 533 23.87 -66.26 9.47
C ASN A 533 24.09 -66.03 10.95
N ILE A 534 24.66 -66.98 11.70
CA ILE A 534 25.03 -66.84 13.09
C ILE A 534 26.08 -65.73 13.25
N ARG A 535 27.15 -65.74 12.45
CA ARG A 535 28.19 -64.70 12.49
C ARG A 535 27.62 -63.31 12.19
N HIS A 536 26.74 -63.23 11.17
CA HIS A 536 26.07 -61.98 10.82
C HIS A 536 25.18 -61.47 11.98
N ARG A 537 24.40 -62.39 12.60
CA ARG A 537 23.54 -62.07 13.74
C ARG A 537 24.35 -61.59 14.95
N LEU A 538 25.40 -62.34 15.31
CA LEU A 538 26.29 -61.93 16.40
C LEU A 538 26.90 -60.57 16.14
N ARG A 539 27.31 -60.26 14.93
CA ARG A 539 27.85 -58.95 14.54
C ARG A 539 26.82 -57.82 14.63
N LEU A 540 25.58 -58.07 14.23
CA LEU A 540 24.49 -57.09 14.36
C LEU A 540 24.21 -56.70 15.81
N TYR A 541 24.28 -57.65 16.74
CA TYR A 541 23.90 -57.41 18.13
C TYR A 541 25.09 -57.00 19.04
N TYR A 542 26.31 -57.50 18.79
CA TYR A 542 27.49 -57.27 19.63
C TYR A 542 28.59 -56.47 18.91
N GLY A 543 28.45 -56.17 17.63
CA GLY A 543 29.48 -55.49 16.83
C GLY A 543 30.75 -56.36 16.67
N ASP A 544 31.90 -55.71 16.73
CA ASP A 544 33.21 -56.41 16.58
C ASP A 544 33.70 -57.06 17.88
N ARG A 545 32.89 -57.11 18.95
CA ARG A 545 33.25 -57.71 20.25
C ARG A 545 32.87 -59.18 20.34
N GLN A 546 32.63 -59.83 19.21
CA GLN A 546 32.24 -61.23 19.12
C GLN A 546 33.22 -61.99 18.27
N SER A 547 33.35 -63.27 18.52
CA SER A 547 34.05 -64.19 17.65
C SER A 547 33.32 -65.52 17.53
N LEU A 548 33.45 -66.16 16.40
CA LEU A 548 32.95 -67.51 16.16
C LEU A 548 34.10 -68.33 15.58
N HIS A 549 34.58 -69.31 16.35
CA HIS A 549 35.66 -70.19 16.01
C HIS A 549 35.12 -71.62 15.69
N ILE A 550 35.62 -72.23 14.65
CA ILE A 550 35.25 -73.59 14.25
C ILE A 550 36.51 -74.35 14.14
N SER A 551 36.62 -75.40 14.91
CA SER A 551 37.68 -76.39 14.78
C SER A 551 37.08 -77.74 14.44
N SER A 552 37.52 -78.32 13.32
CA SER A 552 37.03 -79.61 12.86
C SER A 552 38.14 -80.37 12.20
N ALA A 553 38.18 -81.69 12.45
CA ALA A 553 39.11 -82.61 11.80
C ALA A 553 38.37 -83.89 11.43
N LYS A 554 38.69 -84.41 10.30
CA LYS A 554 38.05 -85.63 9.78
C LYS A 554 38.16 -86.79 10.79
N ASN A 555 37.02 -87.40 11.14
CA ASN A 555 36.85 -88.45 12.16
C ASN A 555 37.18 -88.06 13.63
N HIS A 556 37.38 -86.78 13.87
CA HIS A 556 37.62 -86.28 15.21
C HIS A 556 36.53 -85.31 15.69
N GLY A 557 35.48 -85.10 14.88
CA GLY A 557 34.35 -84.28 15.22
C GLY A 557 34.53 -82.78 14.89
N THR A 558 33.58 -82.03 15.30
CA THR A 558 33.55 -80.53 15.12
C THR A 558 33.28 -79.82 16.44
N CYS A 559 34.01 -78.76 16.72
CA CYS A 559 33.80 -77.90 17.87
C CYS A 559 33.57 -76.48 17.34
N VAL A 560 32.45 -75.89 17.73
CA VAL A 560 32.08 -74.51 17.42
C VAL A 560 32.06 -73.76 18.72
N GLU A 561 32.94 -72.75 18.84
CA GLU A 561 33.01 -71.82 19.97
C GLU A 561 32.48 -70.46 19.57
N ILE A 562 31.60 -69.87 20.40
CA ILE A 562 31.07 -68.53 20.27
C ILE A 562 31.53 -67.75 21.48
N VAL A 563 32.15 -66.58 21.22
CA VAL A 563 32.58 -65.68 22.27
C VAL A 563 31.86 -64.35 22.07
N PHE A 564 31.23 -63.84 23.13
CA PHE A 564 30.48 -62.58 23.09
C PHE A 564 30.47 -61.93 24.46
N PRO A 565 30.25 -60.57 24.59
CA PRO A 565 30.22 -59.88 25.87
C PRO A 565 29.12 -60.45 26.78
N TYR A 566 29.42 -60.54 28.08
CA TYR A 566 28.38 -60.83 29.07
C TYR A 566 27.41 -59.65 29.16
N VAL A 567 26.13 -59.87 28.92
CA VAL A 567 25.06 -58.88 28.94
C VAL A 567 23.86 -59.46 29.67
N ASP A 568 23.45 -58.83 30.75
CA ASP A 568 22.32 -59.23 31.59
C ASP A 568 21.14 -58.25 31.51
N THR A 569 21.29 -57.12 30.77
CA THR A 569 20.27 -56.06 30.66
C THR A 569 19.93 -55.78 29.20
N MET A 570 18.64 -55.54 28.92
CA MET A 570 18.14 -55.19 27.58
C MET A 570 18.62 -53.82 27.09
N GLU A 571 19.05 -52.91 28.01
CA GLU A 571 19.54 -51.59 27.64
C GLU A 571 20.78 -51.62 26.74
N TYR A 572 21.61 -52.63 26.87
CA TYR A 572 22.78 -52.82 25.98
C TYR A 572 22.36 -52.90 24.52
N PHE A 573 21.33 -53.68 24.20
CA PHE A 573 20.86 -53.88 22.84
C PHE A 573 20.08 -52.67 22.32
N ALA A 574 19.39 -51.91 23.17
CA ALA A 574 18.73 -50.66 22.81
C ALA A 574 19.74 -49.60 22.34
N LYS A 575 20.88 -49.49 23.05
CA LYS A 575 21.96 -48.52 22.67
C LYS A 575 22.69 -48.93 21.37
N GLN A 576 22.77 -50.21 21.05
CA GLN A 576 23.39 -50.65 19.81
C GLN A 576 22.49 -50.42 18.57
N ARG A 577 21.16 -50.56 18.70
CA ARG A 577 20.20 -50.24 17.62
C ARG A 577 20.24 -48.75 17.24
N THR A 578 20.45 -47.84 18.17
CA THR A 578 20.57 -46.38 17.88
C THR A 578 21.89 -46.02 17.20
N LYS A 579 22.96 -46.78 17.37
CA LYS A 579 24.25 -46.56 16.69
C LYS A 579 24.28 -47.08 15.25
N GLY A 580 23.50 -48.10 14.95
CA GLY A 580 23.45 -48.72 13.61
C GLY A 580 22.60 -47.93 12.61
N ASN A 581 21.75 -46.98 13.03
CA ASN A 581 20.93 -46.14 12.16
C ASN A 581 21.60 -44.81 11.75
N CYS A 582 22.85 -44.59 12.15
CA CYS A 582 23.63 -43.38 11.84
C CYS A 582 24.87 -43.63 10.96
N SER A 583 24.93 -44.76 10.27
CA SER A 583 25.99 -45.02 9.28
C SER A 583 25.44 -45.37 7.91
#